data_098d6aa3b39b783e3f466d2155a7ca2e
#
_entry.id   098d6aa3b39b783e3f466d2155a7ca2e
#
_cell.length_a   1.000
_cell.length_b   1.000
_cell.length_c   1.000
_cell.angle_alpha   90.00
_cell.angle_beta   90.00
_cell.angle_gamma   90.00
#
_symmetry.space_group_name_H-M   'P 1'
#
loop_
_entity.id
_entity.type
_entity.pdbx_description
1 polymer ?
#
loop_
_entity_poly.entity_id
_entity_poly.type
_entity_poly.pdbx_seq_one_letter_code
_entity_poly.pdbx_strand_id
1 'polypeptide(L)'
;MAWYENGYFGFDTETTGLNVFEDDIVQIAAVKMRAGRVVEGSAFNVFIQTQRPVPAMLGDIPNPILAQLQCNPCLPPTQALQNFMQYVGNSMLLGHNADFDYNILRFNLQRYCPEVNLLEAHPSYFDSLKLIRLLQPGLKQYKLKALLEVLHLEGTNSHLADEDVMATVSLVGYCRQQAAQIIPAQQQFLARQRVQNCAATLRQRYYKLFNKHHAQLYSLHTHPKMPAMMQVMDEFYNFLVADSYILPVPNIAYVNAYLQGNMLQGSEAKALIEQLQAHIMELNTLKEADLCGSDFIDERIYVTTIHKAKGLEFDNVLIFDAVDGRYPNYYTRTDARQTNEDARKFYVAMTRAKQRLFVTWALSREGYNGTSRPCELTPFMRPVLHLFNGG
;
A
#
# COMPACT_ATOMS: atom_id res chain seq x y z
N MET A 1 -1.03 -20.43 9.86
CA MET A 1 -0.24 -19.30 9.32
C MET A 1 0.99 -19.14 10.21
N ALA A 2 2.16 -19.51 9.68
CA ALA A 2 3.41 -19.57 10.47
C ALA A 2 4.38 -18.40 10.19
N TRP A 3 3.97 -17.45 9.34
CA TRP A 3 4.82 -16.33 8.91
C TRP A 3 5.33 -15.47 10.07
N TYR A 4 4.57 -15.32 11.15
CA TYR A 4 4.93 -14.54 12.33
C TYR A 4 5.75 -15.33 13.38
N GLU A 5 5.93 -16.63 13.20
CA GLU A 5 6.73 -17.48 14.10
C GLU A 5 8.21 -17.42 13.76
N ASN A 6 8.52 -17.14 12.51
CA ASN A 6 9.89 -16.95 12.04
C ASN A 6 10.48 -15.67 12.66
N GLY A 7 11.78 -15.70 12.92
CA GLY A 7 12.48 -14.49 13.35
C GLY A 7 12.67 -13.54 12.20
N TYR A 8 12.33 -12.25 12.39
CA TYR A 8 12.54 -11.19 11.45
C TYR A 8 12.92 -9.89 12.16
N PHE A 9 13.41 -8.91 11.44
CA PHE A 9 13.73 -7.60 11.95
C PHE A 9 12.76 -6.56 11.44
N GLY A 10 12.04 -5.90 12.36
CA GLY A 10 11.38 -4.65 12.06
C GLY A 10 12.45 -3.57 11.87
N PHE A 11 12.37 -2.78 10.80
CA PHE A 11 13.28 -1.68 10.53
C PHE A 11 12.55 -0.48 9.93
N ASP A 12 13.17 0.68 10.09
CA ASP A 12 12.70 1.95 9.55
C ASP A 12 13.90 2.89 9.35
N THR A 13 13.74 3.91 8.49
CA THR A 13 14.80 4.85 8.14
C THR A 13 14.31 6.29 8.11
N GLU A 14 15.10 7.21 8.70
CA GLU A 14 14.95 8.65 8.46
C GLU A 14 16.01 9.12 7.47
N THR A 15 15.65 10.08 6.63
CA THR A 15 16.46 10.42 5.45
C THR A 15 16.54 11.92 5.20
N THR A 16 17.49 12.34 4.34
CA THR A 16 17.60 13.74 3.90
C THR A 16 16.50 14.15 2.92
N GLY A 17 15.74 13.21 2.37
CA GLY A 17 14.68 13.48 1.42
C GLY A 17 14.04 12.21 0.88
N LEU A 18 13.27 12.34 -0.21
CA LEU A 18 12.46 11.25 -0.78
C LEU A 18 13.06 10.63 -2.05
N ASN A 19 14.21 11.11 -2.50
CA ASN A 19 14.90 10.58 -3.66
C ASN A 19 15.80 9.42 -3.26
N VAL A 20 15.31 8.19 -3.38
CA VAL A 20 16.04 6.98 -3.00
C VAL A 20 17.40 6.82 -3.70
N PHE A 21 17.58 7.42 -4.88
CA PHE A 21 18.84 7.34 -5.65
C PHE A 21 19.91 8.27 -5.11
N GLU A 22 19.53 9.38 -4.48
CA GLU A 22 20.47 10.46 -4.11
C GLU A 22 20.49 10.72 -2.61
N ASP A 23 19.35 10.64 -1.94
CA ASP A 23 19.27 11.00 -0.52
C ASP A 23 19.99 10.02 0.39
N ASP A 24 20.43 10.55 1.52
CA ASP A 24 21.16 9.78 2.52
C ASP A 24 20.24 9.35 3.66
N ILE A 25 20.50 8.18 4.21
CA ILE A 25 19.94 7.76 5.49
C ILE A 25 20.66 8.52 6.61
N VAL A 26 19.90 9.13 7.51
CA VAL A 26 20.43 9.86 8.68
C VAL A 26 20.13 9.16 10.00
N GLN A 27 19.15 8.27 10.03
CA GLN A 27 18.90 7.34 11.13
C GLN A 27 18.44 6.00 10.54
N ILE A 28 18.92 4.92 11.10
CA ILE A 28 18.41 3.58 10.82
C ILE A 28 18.19 2.86 12.14
N ALA A 29 16.99 2.35 12.33
CA ALA A 29 16.62 1.60 13.52
C ALA A 29 16.07 0.24 13.16
N ALA A 30 16.29 -0.74 14.03
CA ALA A 30 15.69 -2.07 13.91
C ALA A 30 15.54 -2.76 15.26
N VAL A 31 14.58 -3.68 15.31
CA VAL A 31 14.40 -4.59 16.44
C VAL A 31 14.17 -6.01 15.93
N LYS A 32 14.69 -7.00 16.63
CA LYS A 32 14.45 -8.40 16.32
C LYS A 32 13.07 -8.80 16.84
N MET A 33 12.30 -9.40 15.98
CA MET A 33 11.00 -9.94 16.32
C MET A 33 11.00 -11.47 16.26
N ARG A 34 10.26 -12.10 17.17
CA ARG A 34 10.00 -13.53 17.16
C ARG A 34 8.59 -13.78 17.68
N ALA A 35 7.82 -14.59 16.98
CA ALA A 35 6.43 -14.90 17.33
C ALA A 35 5.56 -13.63 17.56
N GLY A 36 5.79 -12.56 16.80
CA GLY A 36 5.06 -11.28 16.91
C GLY A 36 5.40 -10.44 18.14
N ARG A 37 6.55 -10.69 18.79
CA ARG A 37 7.03 -9.93 19.94
C ARG A 37 8.46 -9.50 19.74
N VAL A 38 8.82 -8.35 20.31
CA VAL A 38 10.20 -7.89 20.35
C VAL A 38 11.03 -8.82 21.22
N VAL A 39 12.20 -9.18 20.74
CA VAL A 39 13.23 -9.87 21.57
C VAL A 39 13.89 -8.80 22.43
N GLU A 40 13.83 -8.97 23.74
CA GLU A 40 14.40 -8.04 24.71
C GLU A 40 15.92 -7.83 24.47
N GLY A 41 16.36 -6.58 24.56
CA GLY A 41 17.76 -6.21 24.32
C GLY A 41 18.20 -6.24 22.85
N SER A 42 17.28 -6.43 21.91
CA SER A 42 17.57 -6.49 20.48
C SER A 42 17.37 -5.16 19.74
N ALA A 43 17.39 -4.02 20.42
CA ALA A 43 17.25 -2.74 19.75
C ALA A 43 18.58 -2.35 19.06
N PHE A 44 18.46 -1.91 17.81
CA PHE A 44 19.51 -1.27 17.05
C PHE A 44 19.01 0.12 16.67
N ASN A 45 19.75 1.17 16.98
CA ASN A 45 19.42 2.54 16.62
C ASN A 45 20.73 3.31 16.41
N VAL A 46 20.95 3.81 15.20
CA VAL A 46 22.21 4.49 14.82
C VAL A 46 21.88 5.74 14.01
N PHE A 47 22.50 6.86 14.39
CA PHE A 47 22.51 8.09 13.63
C PHE A 47 23.71 8.13 12.70
N ILE A 48 23.51 8.68 11.48
CA ILE A 48 24.47 8.59 10.38
C ILE A 48 24.85 9.99 9.92
N GLN A 49 26.14 10.20 9.72
CA GLN A 49 26.68 11.43 9.17
C GLN A 49 26.23 11.61 7.72
N THR A 50 25.88 12.85 7.34
CA THR A 50 25.58 13.22 5.95
C THR A 50 26.19 14.56 5.61
N GLN A 51 26.54 14.75 4.34
CA GLN A 51 26.90 16.04 3.75
C GLN A 51 25.70 16.75 3.11
N ARG A 52 24.57 16.08 3.04
CA ARG A 52 23.34 16.62 2.44
C ARG A 52 22.54 17.41 3.46
N PRO A 53 21.84 18.47 3.05
CA PRO A 53 20.98 19.21 3.95
C PRO A 53 19.81 18.33 4.42
N VAL A 54 19.62 18.28 5.73
CA VAL A 54 18.43 17.63 6.33
C VAL A 54 17.30 18.65 6.35
N PRO A 55 16.10 18.32 5.81
CA PRO A 55 14.97 19.26 5.81
C PRO A 55 14.59 19.71 7.22
N ALA A 56 14.38 21.02 7.40
CA ALA A 56 13.96 21.57 8.68
C ALA A 56 12.51 21.23 9.03
N MET A 57 11.68 20.93 8.02
CA MET A 57 10.26 20.66 8.15
C MET A 57 9.90 19.38 7.42
N LEU A 58 8.98 18.60 7.99
CA LEU A 58 8.29 17.47 7.36
C LEU A 58 6.84 17.88 7.14
N GLY A 59 6.53 18.38 5.93
CA GLY A 59 5.26 19.07 5.69
C GLY A 59 5.12 20.30 6.58
N ASP A 60 4.13 20.29 7.47
CA ASP A 60 3.82 21.43 8.35
C ASP A 60 4.42 21.29 9.76
N ILE A 61 5.20 20.26 10.05
CA ILE A 61 5.80 20.04 11.36
C ILE A 61 7.33 20.16 11.32
N PRO A 62 7.97 20.63 12.40
CA PRO A 62 9.43 20.60 12.55
C PRO A 62 9.94 19.15 12.44
N ASN A 63 11.06 18.97 11.76
CA ASN A 63 11.67 17.66 11.62
C ASN A 63 12.37 17.25 12.93
N PRO A 64 11.87 16.23 13.65
CA PRO A 64 12.41 15.85 14.95
C PRO A 64 13.84 15.27 14.88
N ILE A 65 14.22 14.71 13.73
CA ILE A 65 15.55 14.11 13.55
C ILE A 65 16.70 15.11 13.76
N LEU A 66 16.46 16.41 13.47
CA LEU A 66 17.49 17.42 13.60
C LEU A 66 18.01 17.56 15.04
N ALA A 67 17.12 17.50 16.03
CA ALA A 67 17.50 17.53 17.43
C ALA A 67 18.30 16.27 17.82
N GLN A 68 17.91 15.13 17.29
CA GLN A 68 18.58 13.86 17.55
C GLN A 68 20.02 13.83 16.96
N LEU A 69 20.18 14.33 15.73
CA LEU A 69 21.50 14.43 15.10
C LEU A 69 22.48 15.36 15.83
N GLN A 70 21.95 16.36 16.54
CA GLN A 70 22.76 17.26 17.38
C GLN A 70 23.15 16.65 18.72
N CYS A 71 22.29 15.82 19.30
CA CYS A 71 22.47 15.29 20.65
C CYS A 71 23.15 13.92 20.68
N ASN A 72 23.18 13.18 19.58
CA ASN A 72 23.69 11.82 19.54
C ASN A 72 24.95 11.70 18.67
N PRO A 73 25.84 10.75 18.97
CA PRO A 73 26.98 10.46 18.12
C PRO A 73 26.52 9.89 16.78
N CYS A 74 26.99 10.48 15.68
CA CYS A 74 26.71 10.02 14.33
C CYS A 74 27.89 9.23 13.77
N LEU A 75 27.62 8.03 13.27
CA LEU A 75 28.64 7.19 12.63
C LEU A 75 28.83 7.57 11.15
N PRO A 76 30.03 7.34 10.58
CA PRO A 76 30.22 7.40 9.14
C PRO A 76 29.25 6.45 8.41
N PRO A 77 28.71 6.81 7.22
CA PRO A 77 27.74 5.99 6.51
C PRO A 77 28.17 4.54 6.28
N THR A 78 29.41 4.32 5.84
CA THR A 78 29.97 2.98 5.63
C THR A 78 29.90 2.13 6.90
N GLN A 79 30.36 2.69 8.03
CA GLN A 79 30.37 1.97 9.30
C GLN A 79 28.96 1.66 9.81
N ALA A 80 28.05 2.65 9.73
CA ALA A 80 26.66 2.48 10.19
C ALA A 80 25.92 1.39 9.38
N LEU A 81 26.07 1.42 8.06
CA LEU A 81 25.42 0.46 7.17
C LEU A 81 26.02 -0.95 7.29
N GLN A 82 27.34 -1.07 7.43
CA GLN A 82 27.98 -2.36 7.71
C GLN A 82 27.53 -2.94 9.06
N ASN A 83 27.45 -2.12 10.10
CA ASN A 83 26.93 -2.53 11.41
C ASN A 83 25.48 -3.01 11.31
N PHE A 84 24.64 -2.29 10.56
CA PHE A 84 23.26 -2.69 10.34
C PHE A 84 23.17 -4.04 9.61
N MET A 85 23.88 -4.21 8.50
CA MET A 85 23.87 -5.46 7.74
C MET A 85 24.39 -6.65 8.56
N GLN A 86 25.41 -6.43 9.38
CA GLN A 86 25.92 -7.45 10.31
C GLN A 86 24.87 -7.80 11.37
N TYR A 87 24.15 -6.79 11.89
CA TYR A 87 23.12 -6.98 12.91
C TYR A 87 21.92 -7.77 12.39
N VAL A 88 21.39 -7.46 11.20
CA VAL A 88 20.24 -8.16 10.62
C VAL A 88 20.61 -9.51 10.00
N GLY A 89 21.85 -9.68 9.59
CA GLY A 89 22.34 -10.91 8.92
C GLY A 89 21.49 -11.22 7.69
N ASN A 90 21.09 -12.48 7.55
CA ASN A 90 20.22 -12.95 6.45
C ASN A 90 18.75 -13.10 6.88
N SER A 91 18.37 -12.49 7.98
CA SER A 91 16.99 -12.56 8.45
C SER A 91 16.07 -11.66 7.64
N MET A 92 14.79 -12.04 7.51
CA MET A 92 13.80 -11.23 6.83
C MET A 92 13.68 -9.83 7.46
N LEU A 93 13.62 -8.80 6.64
CA LEU A 93 13.32 -7.43 7.03
C LEU A 93 11.81 -7.17 6.97
N LEU A 94 11.30 -6.34 7.86
CA LEU A 94 9.89 -5.93 7.91
C LEU A 94 9.79 -4.43 8.13
N GLY A 95 8.94 -3.77 7.38
CA GLY A 95 8.58 -2.35 7.57
C GLY A 95 7.08 -2.12 7.40
N HIS A 96 6.66 -0.86 7.50
CA HIS A 96 5.31 -0.44 7.15
C HIS A 96 5.34 0.43 5.89
N ASN A 97 4.82 -0.08 4.76
CA ASN A 97 5.02 0.53 3.44
C ASN A 97 6.52 0.59 3.07
N ALA A 98 7.18 -0.53 3.30
CA ALA A 98 8.62 -0.65 3.36
C ALA A 98 9.36 -0.49 2.01
N ASP A 99 8.64 -0.26 0.90
CA ASP A 99 9.24 -0.06 -0.42
C ASP A 99 10.26 1.09 -0.42
N PHE A 100 9.95 2.17 0.29
CA PHE A 100 10.86 3.32 0.40
C PHE A 100 12.11 2.97 1.21
N ASP A 101 11.93 2.43 2.42
CA ASP A 101 13.02 2.11 3.35
C ASP A 101 13.98 1.08 2.76
N TYR A 102 13.43 0.07 2.11
CA TYR A 102 14.24 -0.95 1.45
C TYR A 102 15.06 -0.37 0.29
N ASN A 103 14.43 0.43 -0.57
CA ASN A 103 15.14 0.99 -1.73
C ASN A 103 16.16 2.05 -1.33
N ILE A 104 15.87 2.93 -0.37
CA ILE A 104 16.86 3.90 0.10
C ILE A 104 18.05 3.20 0.78
N LEU A 105 17.81 2.13 1.54
CA LEU A 105 18.87 1.29 2.09
C LEU A 105 19.73 0.68 0.97
N ARG A 106 19.10 0.12 -0.04
CA ARG A 106 19.79 -0.46 -1.20
C ARG A 106 20.74 0.52 -1.87
N PHE A 107 20.26 1.73 -2.20
CA PHE A 107 21.06 2.72 -2.91
C PHE A 107 22.13 3.37 -2.01
N ASN A 108 21.86 3.50 -0.71
CA ASN A 108 22.91 3.91 0.24
C ASN A 108 23.99 2.82 0.37
N LEU A 109 23.64 1.53 0.41
CA LEU A 109 24.62 0.45 0.40
C LEU A 109 25.45 0.48 -0.90
N GLN A 110 24.83 0.61 -2.06
CA GLN A 110 25.59 0.73 -3.33
C GLN A 110 26.57 1.90 -3.33
N ARG A 111 26.22 3.00 -2.67
CA ARG A 111 27.06 4.22 -2.61
C ARG A 111 28.18 4.11 -1.60
N TYR A 112 27.91 3.57 -0.42
CA TYR A 112 28.84 3.59 0.72
C TYR A 112 29.46 2.24 1.04
N CYS A 113 28.86 1.13 0.57
CA CYS A 113 29.29 -0.26 0.82
C CYS A 113 29.09 -1.10 -0.44
N PRO A 114 29.76 -0.78 -1.56
CA PRO A 114 29.49 -1.41 -2.87
C PRO A 114 29.75 -2.92 -2.88
N GLU A 115 30.47 -3.45 -1.91
CA GLU A 115 30.69 -4.88 -1.69
C GLU A 115 29.46 -5.61 -1.15
N VAL A 116 28.47 -4.89 -0.64
CA VAL A 116 27.22 -5.46 -0.07
C VAL A 116 26.10 -5.38 -1.10
N ASN A 117 25.61 -6.54 -1.54
CA ASN A 117 24.44 -6.61 -2.41
C ASN A 117 23.18 -6.94 -1.60
N LEU A 118 22.34 -5.93 -1.35
CA LEU A 118 21.12 -6.10 -0.57
C LEU A 118 20.15 -7.10 -1.23
N LEU A 119 20.06 -7.12 -2.55
CA LEU A 119 19.16 -8.04 -3.27
C LEU A 119 19.57 -9.51 -3.15
N GLU A 120 20.85 -9.78 -2.91
CA GLU A 120 21.34 -11.13 -2.64
C GLU A 120 21.09 -11.53 -1.18
N ALA A 121 21.39 -10.62 -0.25
CA ALA A 121 21.21 -10.87 1.18
C ALA A 121 19.73 -10.90 1.61
N HIS A 122 18.94 -10.01 1.04
CA HIS A 122 17.51 -9.83 1.35
C HIS A 122 16.71 -9.68 0.05
N PRO A 123 16.44 -10.77 -0.68
CA PRO A 123 15.75 -10.73 -1.98
C PRO A 123 14.28 -10.29 -1.87
N SER A 124 13.77 -10.19 -0.65
CA SER A 124 12.41 -9.74 -0.36
C SER A 124 12.33 -9.18 1.06
N TYR A 125 11.27 -8.47 1.36
CA TYR A 125 10.98 -7.90 2.67
C TYR A 125 9.49 -8.02 2.99
N PHE A 126 9.15 -8.10 4.28
CA PHE A 126 7.76 -8.04 4.72
C PHE A 126 7.23 -6.61 4.70
N ASP A 127 5.98 -6.48 4.31
CA ASP A 127 5.24 -5.22 4.39
C ASP A 127 3.99 -5.39 5.26
N SER A 128 4.01 -4.78 6.44
CA SER A 128 2.87 -4.78 7.35
C SER A 128 1.64 -4.07 6.78
N LEU A 129 1.82 -3.16 5.81
CA LEU A 129 0.73 -2.52 5.09
C LEU A 129 -0.06 -3.53 4.24
N LYS A 130 0.62 -4.47 3.58
CA LYS A 130 -0.05 -5.56 2.82
C LYS A 130 -0.86 -6.44 3.77
N LEU A 131 -0.27 -6.79 4.91
CA LEU A 131 -0.92 -7.63 5.89
C LEU A 131 -2.18 -6.98 6.49
N ILE A 132 -2.09 -5.73 6.94
CA ILE A 132 -3.26 -5.07 7.54
C ILE A 132 -4.37 -4.83 6.52
N ARG A 133 -4.04 -4.55 5.26
CA ARG A 133 -5.04 -4.44 4.18
C ARG A 133 -5.78 -5.74 3.94
N LEU A 134 -5.10 -6.87 4.05
CA LEU A 134 -5.74 -8.19 3.91
C LEU A 134 -6.65 -8.50 5.10
N LEU A 135 -6.20 -8.20 6.32
CA LEU A 135 -6.97 -8.51 7.54
C LEU A 135 -8.07 -7.50 7.84
N GLN A 136 -7.88 -6.23 7.47
CA GLN A 136 -8.78 -5.12 7.74
C GLN A 136 -9.00 -4.26 6.46
N PRO A 137 -9.61 -4.82 5.40
CA PRO A 137 -9.71 -4.17 4.10
C PRO A 137 -10.66 -2.96 4.06
N GLY A 138 -11.41 -2.67 5.13
CA GLY A 138 -12.41 -1.60 5.22
C GLY A 138 -11.94 -0.30 5.87
N LEU A 139 -10.69 -0.18 6.24
CA LEU A 139 -10.21 1.02 6.91
C LEU A 139 -10.11 2.20 5.93
N LYS A 140 -10.43 3.40 6.40
CA LYS A 140 -10.38 4.63 5.59
C LYS A 140 -8.96 5.04 5.22
N GLN A 141 -8.01 4.73 6.09
CA GLN A 141 -6.60 5.07 5.94
C GLN A 141 -5.71 3.94 6.47
N TYR A 142 -4.53 3.81 5.86
CA TYR A 142 -3.54 2.80 6.21
C TYR A 142 -2.17 3.42 6.54
N LYS A 143 -2.12 4.72 6.83
CA LYS A 143 -0.90 5.34 7.40
C LYS A 143 -0.70 4.82 8.81
N LEU A 144 0.53 4.54 9.21
CA LEU A 144 0.86 3.95 10.51
C LEU A 144 0.21 4.72 11.66
N LYS A 145 0.37 6.03 11.72
CA LYS A 145 -0.27 6.89 12.73
C LYS A 145 -1.79 6.70 12.81
N ALA A 146 -2.48 6.70 11.67
CA ALA A 146 -3.93 6.52 11.64
C ALA A 146 -4.36 5.12 12.08
N LEU A 147 -3.55 4.11 11.78
CA LEU A 147 -3.79 2.73 12.24
C LEU A 147 -3.64 2.61 13.76
N LEU A 148 -2.61 3.21 14.34
CA LEU A 148 -2.44 3.21 15.80
C LEU A 148 -3.65 3.83 16.51
N GLU A 149 -4.13 4.98 16.01
CA GLU A 149 -5.28 5.68 16.55
C GLU A 149 -6.59 4.86 16.43
N VAL A 150 -6.90 4.39 15.22
CA VAL A 150 -8.17 3.69 14.93
C VAL A 150 -8.23 2.31 15.58
N LEU A 151 -7.09 1.62 15.67
CA LEU A 151 -7.01 0.28 16.26
C LEU A 151 -6.66 0.30 17.76
N HIS A 152 -6.51 1.50 18.34
CA HIS A 152 -6.15 1.71 19.75
C HIS A 152 -4.87 0.96 20.14
N LEU A 153 -3.83 1.06 19.31
CA LEU A 153 -2.56 0.39 19.52
C LEU A 153 -1.57 1.31 20.24
N GLU A 154 -0.68 0.71 21.00
CA GLU A 154 0.44 1.41 21.62
C GLU A 154 1.49 1.77 20.58
N GLY A 155 2.15 2.92 20.79
CA GLY A 155 3.19 3.43 19.94
C GLY A 155 2.90 4.85 19.44
N THR A 156 3.95 5.48 18.94
CA THR A 156 3.91 6.79 18.30
C THR A 156 4.53 6.70 16.92
N ASN A 157 4.01 7.43 15.97
CA ASN A 157 4.65 7.65 14.68
C ASN A 157 5.13 9.10 14.69
N SER A 158 6.34 9.29 15.20
CA SER A 158 6.93 10.60 15.49
C SER A 158 7.92 11.07 14.43
N HIS A 159 8.14 10.27 13.38
CA HIS A 159 9.25 10.46 12.44
C HIS A 159 10.63 10.37 13.13
N LEU A 160 10.75 9.39 14.02
CA LEU A 160 12.00 8.85 14.53
C LEU A 160 11.97 7.34 14.29
N ALA A 161 12.98 6.82 13.60
CA ALA A 161 12.96 5.44 13.11
C ALA A 161 12.78 4.39 14.21
N ASP A 162 13.34 4.59 15.39
CA ASP A 162 13.18 3.66 16.52
C ASP A 162 11.75 3.64 17.07
N GLU A 163 11.05 4.78 17.14
CA GLU A 163 9.65 4.84 17.56
C GLU A 163 8.74 4.25 16.48
N ASP A 164 8.98 4.53 15.21
CA ASP A 164 8.20 4.05 14.07
C ASP A 164 8.33 2.54 13.89
N VAL A 165 9.52 1.97 14.16
CA VAL A 165 9.72 0.51 14.26
C VAL A 165 8.85 -0.09 15.36
N MET A 166 8.80 0.50 16.55
CA MET A 166 7.98 -0.02 17.66
C MET A 166 6.48 0.08 17.35
N ALA A 167 6.04 1.13 16.69
CA ALA A 167 4.68 1.26 16.20
C ALA A 167 4.32 0.16 15.18
N THR A 168 5.23 -0.12 14.25
CA THR A 168 5.08 -1.23 13.28
C THR A 168 4.99 -2.60 13.97
N VAL A 169 5.80 -2.82 15.00
CA VAL A 169 5.75 -4.03 15.84
C VAL A 169 4.40 -4.20 16.52
N SER A 170 3.86 -3.12 17.09
CA SER A 170 2.54 -3.11 17.73
C SER A 170 1.44 -3.51 16.74
N LEU A 171 1.49 -2.93 15.53
CA LEU A 171 0.58 -3.27 14.44
C LEU A 171 0.67 -4.75 14.03
N VAL A 172 1.86 -5.30 13.89
CA VAL A 172 2.05 -6.71 13.52
C VAL A 172 1.55 -7.64 14.63
N GLY A 173 1.75 -7.27 15.89
CA GLY A 173 1.16 -7.98 17.05
C GLY A 173 -0.37 -8.05 16.97
N TYR A 174 -1.01 -6.92 16.66
CA TYR A 174 -2.45 -6.85 16.41
C TYR A 174 -2.87 -7.75 15.24
N CYS A 175 -2.20 -7.65 14.10
CA CYS A 175 -2.49 -8.47 12.93
C CYS A 175 -2.44 -9.97 13.25
N ARG A 176 -1.46 -10.40 14.05
CA ARG A 176 -1.34 -11.77 14.51
C ARG A 176 -2.57 -12.21 15.32
N GLN A 177 -3.02 -11.38 16.26
CA GLN A 177 -4.20 -11.67 17.09
C GLN A 177 -5.46 -11.76 16.21
N GLN A 178 -5.64 -10.81 15.28
CA GLN A 178 -6.78 -10.81 14.37
C GLN A 178 -6.81 -12.06 13.49
N ALA A 179 -5.68 -12.43 12.89
CA ALA A 179 -5.59 -13.64 12.07
C ALA A 179 -5.97 -14.90 12.86
N ALA A 180 -5.51 -15.01 14.10
CA ALA A 180 -5.82 -16.14 14.97
C ALA A 180 -7.31 -16.25 15.34
N GLN A 181 -8.05 -15.13 15.33
CA GLN A 181 -9.48 -15.10 15.65
C GLN A 181 -10.36 -15.26 14.41
N ILE A 182 -10.08 -14.52 13.35
CA ILE A 182 -10.91 -14.45 12.15
C ILE A 182 -10.95 -15.78 11.41
N ILE A 183 -9.80 -16.42 11.22
CA ILE A 183 -9.71 -17.64 10.39
C ILE A 183 -10.53 -18.81 10.97
N PRO A 184 -10.34 -19.21 12.25
CA PRO A 184 -11.13 -20.30 12.82
C PRO A 184 -12.62 -20.00 12.85
N ALA A 185 -12.98 -18.76 13.11
CA ALA A 185 -14.37 -18.34 13.19
C ALA A 185 -15.09 -18.45 11.85
N GLN A 186 -14.46 -18.04 10.77
CA GLN A 186 -15.02 -18.14 9.41
C GLN A 186 -15.06 -19.60 8.94
N GLN A 187 -14.06 -20.41 9.26
CA GLN A 187 -14.09 -21.84 8.99
C GLN A 187 -15.28 -22.52 9.67
N GLN A 188 -15.55 -22.15 10.91
CA GLN A 188 -16.66 -22.68 11.67
C GLN A 188 -18.02 -22.27 11.07
N PHE A 189 -18.14 -21.00 10.63
CA PHE A 189 -19.32 -20.53 9.92
C PHE A 189 -19.57 -21.36 8.65
N LEU A 190 -18.56 -21.56 7.81
CA LEU A 190 -18.69 -22.34 6.57
C LEU A 190 -19.07 -23.80 6.83
N ALA A 191 -18.51 -24.41 7.88
CA ALA A 191 -18.88 -25.76 8.27
C ALA A 191 -20.38 -25.86 8.64
N ARG A 192 -20.90 -24.88 9.40
CA ARG A 192 -22.34 -24.80 9.74
C ARG A 192 -23.21 -24.64 8.50
N GLN A 193 -22.82 -23.79 7.53
CA GLN A 193 -23.55 -23.56 6.31
C GLN A 193 -23.69 -24.85 5.47
N ARG A 194 -22.66 -25.67 5.41
CA ARG A 194 -22.69 -26.97 4.72
C ARG A 194 -23.67 -27.94 5.34
N VAL A 195 -23.76 -27.95 6.65
CA VAL A 195 -24.66 -28.88 7.40
C VAL A 195 -26.12 -28.44 7.31
N GLN A 196 -26.41 -27.13 7.38
CA GLN A 196 -27.75 -26.60 7.56
C GLN A 196 -28.47 -26.21 6.26
N ASN A 197 -27.82 -26.33 5.10
CA ASN A 197 -28.34 -25.89 3.79
C ASN A 197 -28.94 -24.46 3.83
N CYS A 198 -28.29 -23.56 4.54
CA CYS A 198 -28.76 -22.19 4.77
C CYS A 198 -28.69 -21.28 3.54
N ALA A 199 -28.13 -21.75 2.41
CA ALA A 199 -27.95 -20.96 1.21
C ALA A 199 -29.28 -20.38 0.67
N ALA A 200 -30.35 -21.13 0.72
CA ALA A 200 -31.68 -20.66 0.26
C ALA A 200 -32.22 -19.52 1.13
N THR A 201 -32.10 -19.63 2.45
CA THR A 201 -32.54 -18.60 3.40
C THR A 201 -31.68 -17.33 3.26
N LEU A 202 -30.36 -17.50 3.14
CA LEU A 202 -29.43 -16.39 2.92
C LEU A 202 -29.72 -15.67 1.61
N ARG A 203 -30.00 -16.43 0.54
CA ARG A 203 -30.42 -15.89 -0.76
C ARG A 203 -31.69 -15.05 -0.64
N GLN A 204 -32.72 -15.56 -0.01
CA GLN A 204 -34.00 -14.86 0.15
C GLN A 204 -33.84 -13.53 0.91
N ARG A 205 -33.06 -13.53 1.98
CA ARG A 205 -32.81 -12.33 2.78
C ARG A 205 -31.95 -11.34 2.02
N TYR A 206 -30.98 -11.84 1.29
CA TYR A 206 -30.14 -11.06 0.42
C TYR A 206 -30.96 -10.33 -0.66
N TYR A 207 -31.88 -11.01 -1.32
CA TYR A 207 -32.77 -10.37 -2.29
C TYR A 207 -33.63 -9.24 -1.71
N LYS A 208 -34.04 -9.36 -0.46
CA LYS A 208 -34.79 -8.27 0.20
C LYS A 208 -33.87 -7.03 0.38
N LEU A 209 -32.63 -7.23 0.81
CA LEU A 209 -31.66 -6.15 0.96
C LEU A 209 -31.28 -5.57 -0.40
N PHE A 210 -31.03 -6.43 -1.39
CA PHE A 210 -30.72 -6.03 -2.74
C PHE A 210 -31.85 -5.17 -3.36
N ASN A 211 -33.08 -5.60 -3.24
CA ASN A 211 -34.24 -4.84 -3.79
C ASN A 211 -34.39 -3.48 -3.10
N LYS A 212 -34.12 -3.41 -1.80
CA LYS A 212 -34.11 -2.13 -1.05
C LYS A 212 -33.08 -1.14 -1.60
N HIS A 213 -31.91 -1.62 -1.99
CA HIS A 213 -30.79 -0.80 -2.41
C HIS A 213 -30.43 -0.95 -3.89
N HIS A 214 -31.31 -1.53 -4.70
CA HIS A 214 -31.02 -1.90 -6.09
C HIS A 214 -30.39 -0.77 -6.92
N ALA A 215 -31.00 0.42 -6.93
CA ALA A 215 -30.50 1.54 -7.73
C ALA A 215 -29.10 1.99 -7.25
N GLN A 216 -28.85 1.97 -5.93
CA GLN A 216 -27.59 2.33 -5.33
C GLN A 216 -26.51 1.29 -5.63
N LEU A 217 -26.85 0.00 -5.51
CA LEU A 217 -25.95 -1.10 -5.82
C LEU A 217 -25.59 -1.14 -7.31
N TYR A 218 -26.54 -0.89 -8.18
CA TYR A 218 -26.29 -0.79 -9.61
C TYR A 218 -25.33 0.35 -9.95
N SER A 219 -25.53 1.51 -9.33
CA SER A 219 -24.61 2.65 -9.46
C SER A 219 -23.22 2.33 -8.94
N LEU A 220 -23.09 1.58 -7.84
CA LEU A 220 -21.81 1.14 -7.28
C LEU A 220 -21.06 0.17 -8.20
N HIS A 221 -21.78 -0.70 -8.89
CA HIS A 221 -21.17 -1.64 -9.83
C HIS A 221 -20.54 -0.93 -11.04
N THR A 222 -21.22 0.09 -11.57
CA THR A 222 -20.75 0.85 -12.74
C THR A 222 -19.80 1.98 -12.36
N HIS A 223 -20.05 2.65 -11.24
CA HIS A 223 -19.33 3.83 -10.79
C HIS A 223 -19.19 3.84 -9.25
N PRO A 224 -18.33 3.01 -8.67
CA PRO A 224 -18.26 2.84 -7.23
C PRO A 224 -17.79 4.14 -6.55
N LYS A 225 -18.70 4.80 -5.85
CA LYS A 225 -18.39 5.90 -4.94
C LYS A 225 -18.17 5.31 -3.55
N MET A 226 -16.96 5.39 -3.03
CA MET A 226 -16.59 4.75 -1.75
C MET A 226 -17.54 5.05 -0.58
N PRO A 227 -18.01 6.29 -0.33
CA PRO A 227 -18.93 6.55 0.77
C PRO A 227 -20.28 5.79 0.63
N ALA A 228 -20.86 5.76 -0.56
CA ALA A 228 -22.11 5.04 -0.82
C ALA A 228 -21.90 3.52 -0.75
N MET A 229 -20.76 3.05 -1.25
CA MET A 229 -20.35 1.66 -1.14
C MET A 229 -20.22 1.24 0.32
N MET A 230 -19.56 2.01 1.16
CA MET A 230 -19.40 1.72 2.59
C MET A 230 -20.75 1.67 3.31
N GLN A 231 -21.69 2.58 3.01
CA GLN A 231 -23.01 2.56 3.63
C GLN A 231 -23.77 1.28 3.29
N VAL A 232 -23.83 0.87 2.02
CA VAL A 232 -24.48 -0.38 1.60
C VAL A 232 -23.85 -1.58 2.28
N MET A 233 -22.55 -1.54 2.45
CA MET A 233 -21.79 -2.57 3.14
C MET A 233 -22.15 -2.72 4.58
N ASP A 234 -22.16 -1.60 5.30
CA ASP A 234 -22.47 -1.60 6.72
C ASP A 234 -23.87 -2.17 6.94
N GLU A 235 -24.83 -1.84 6.07
CA GLU A 235 -26.15 -2.42 6.16
C GLU A 235 -26.16 -3.93 5.86
N PHE A 236 -25.44 -4.37 4.85
CA PHE A 236 -25.33 -5.78 4.50
C PHE A 236 -24.58 -6.58 5.56
N TYR A 237 -23.48 -6.03 6.07
CA TYR A 237 -22.73 -6.63 7.15
C TYR A 237 -23.55 -6.76 8.43
N ASN A 238 -24.22 -5.68 8.84
CA ASN A 238 -25.07 -5.68 10.03
C ASN A 238 -26.24 -6.69 9.89
N PHE A 239 -26.79 -6.81 8.68
CA PHE A 239 -27.77 -7.84 8.37
C PHE A 239 -27.24 -9.26 8.59
N LEU A 240 -26.04 -9.54 8.11
CA LEU A 240 -25.43 -10.86 8.25
C LEU A 240 -25.04 -11.17 9.71
N VAL A 241 -24.54 -10.19 10.43
CA VAL A 241 -24.18 -10.31 11.85
C VAL A 241 -25.41 -10.50 12.72
N ALA A 242 -26.47 -9.69 12.52
CA ALA A 242 -27.71 -9.75 13.28
C ALA A 242 -28.40 -11.13 13.16
N ASP A 243 -28.26 -11.75 12.02
CA ASP A 243 -28.82 -13.08 11.75
C ASP A 243 -27.87 -14.22 12.13
N SER A 244 -26.72 -13.92 12.76
CA SER A 244 -25.71 -14.90 13.13
C SER A 244 -25.18 -15.74 11.96
N TYR A 245 -25.24 -15.21 10.74
CA TYR A 245 -24.70 -15.89 9.55
C TYR A 245 -23.19 -15.79 9.44
N ILE A 246 -22.63 -14.72 9.99
CA ILE A 246 -21.18 -14.51 10.00
C ILE A 246 -20.72 -13.92 11.33
N LEU A 247 -19.46 -14.12 11.60
CA LEU A 247 -18.76 -13.42 12.67
C LEU A 247 -18.24 -12.06 12.16
N PRO A 248 -18.04 -11.09 13.08
CA PRO A 248 -17.51 -9.78 12.71
C PRO A 248 -16.20 -9.91 11.92
N VAL A 249 -16.21 -9.46 10.69
CA VAL A 249 -15.05 -9.30 9.81
C VAL A 249 -15.17 -7.96 9.11
N PRO A 250 -14.07 -7.42 8.55
CA PRO A 250 -14.11 -6.12 7.89
C PRO A 250 -15.12 -6.07 6.75
N ASN A 251 -15.96 -5.05 6.75
CA ASN A 251 -17.08 -4.89 5.81
C ASN A 251 -16.66 -4.97 4.36
N ILE A 252 -15.52 -4.37 3.99
CA ILE A 252 -15.08 -4.31 2.59
C ILE A 252 -14.78 -5.68 1.99
N ALA A 253 -14.39 -6.67 2.80
CA ALA A 253 -14.19 -8.04 2.30
C ALA A 253 -15.50 -8.61 1.74
N TYR A 254 -16.63 -8.32 2.38
CA TYR A 254 -17.95 -8.73 1.91
C TYR A 254 -18.45 -7.93 0.72
N VAL A 255 -18.09 -6.63 0.61
CA VAL A 255 -18.39 -5.86 -0.60
C VAL A 255 -17.64 -6.42 -1.78
N ASN A 256 -16.35 -6.64 -1.64
CA ASN A 256 -15.59 -7.17 -2.75
C ASN A 256 -16.14 -8.54 -3.16
N ALA A 257 -16.48 -9.39 -2.21
CA ALA A 257 -17.15 -10.65 -2.47
C ALA A 257 -18.50 -10.45 -3.18
N TYR A 258 -19.28 -9.47 -2.74
CA TYR A 258 -20.54 -9.09 -3.34
C TYR A 258 -20.39 -8.61 -4.79
N LEU A 259 -19.51 -7.65 -5.04
CA LEU A 259 -19.31 -7.06 -6.37
C LEU A 259 -18.67 -8.04 -7.36
N GLN A 260 -17.76 -8.89 -6.91
CA GLN A 260 -17.08 -9.87 -7.75
C GLN A 260 -17.94 -11.11 -8.06
N GLY A 261 -18.89 -11.43 -7.19
CA GLY A 261 -19.75 -12.62 -7.30
C GLY A 261 -20.87 -12.54 -8.28
N ASN A 262 -20.95 -11.52 -9.12
CA ASN A 262 -22.10 -11.33 -10.04
C ASN A 262 -23.46 -11.41 -9.33
N MET A 263 -23.55 -10.85 -8.14
CA MET A 263 -24.75 -10.91 -7.30
C MET A 263 -25.98 -10.27 -7.94
N LEU A 264 -25.79 -9.56 -9.04
CA LEU A 264 -26.85 -8.99 -9.88
C LEU A 264 -27.47 -10.00 -10.85
N GLN A 265 -26.97 -11.23 -10.92
CA GLN A 265 -27.31 -12.21 -11.97
C GLN A 265 -27.79 -13.58 -11.48
N GLY A 266 -28.20 -13.74 -10.22
CA GLY A 266 -28.85 -15.00 -9.91
C GLY A 266 -28.37 -15.79 -8.69
N SER A 267 -27.38 -16.60 -8.61
CA SER A 267 -27.10 -17.50 -7.48
C SER A 267 -26.27 -16.85 -6.35
N GLU A 268 -26.72 -15.70 -5.86
CA GLU A 268 -25.96 -14.76 -5.03
C GLU A 268 -25.46 -15.36 -3.72
N ALA A 269 -26.29 -16.14 -3.04
CA ALA A 269 -25.89 -16.77 -1.78
C ALA A 269 -24.77 -17.79 -1.99
N LYS A 270 -24.80 -18.53 -3.10
CA LYS A 270 -23.76 -19.47 -3.45
C LYS A 270 -22.46 -18.76 -3.77
N ALA A 271 -22.54 -17.70 -4.62
CA ALA A 271 -21.39 -16.90 -4.96
C ALA A 271 -20.73 -16.26 -3.72
N LEU A 272 -21.54 -15.72 -2.78
CA LEU A 272 -21.02 -15.17 -1.52
C LEU A 272 -20.28 -16.22 -0.69
N ILE A 273 -20.85 -17.42 -0.56
CA ILE A 273 -20.23 -18.51 0.20
C ILE A 273 -18.93 -18.95 -0.47
N GLU A 274 -18.92 -19.10 -1.79
CA GLU A 274 -17.71 -19.48 -2.56
C GLU A 274 -16.59 -18.44 -2.39
N GLN A 275 -16.93 -17.16 -2.38
CA GLN A 275 -15.93 -16.10 -2.19
C GLN A 275 -15.43 -16.00 -0.76
N LEU A 276 -16.29 -16.23 0.23
CA LEU A 276 -15.85 -16.37 1.63
C LEU A 276 -14.90 -17.56 1.79
N GLN A 277 -15.18 -18.69 1.10
CA GLN A 277 -14.27 -19.82 1.09
C GLN A 277 -12.93 -19.48 0.45
N ALA A 278 -12.92 -18.79 -0.69
CA ALA A 278 -11.71 -18.34 -1.36
C ALA A 278 -10.89 -17.41 -0.46
N HIS A 279 -11.52 -16.44 0.19
CA HIS A 279 -10.86 -15.54 1.12
C HIS A 279 -10.25 -16.27 2.33
N ILE A 280 -10.97 -17.24 2.91
CA ILE A 280 -10.43 -18.05 4.00
C ILE A 280 -9.27 -18.92 3.52
N MET A 281 -9.34 -19.48 2.33
CA MET A 281 -8.22 -20.22 1.74
C MET A 281 -7.01 -19.33 1.53
N GLU A 282 -7.20 -18.12 1.00
CA GLU A 282 -6.15 -17.13 0.86
C GLU A 282 -5.48 -16.82 2.19
N LEU A 283 -6.25 -16.51 3.23
CA LEU A 283 -5.73 -16.26 4.59
C LEU A 283 -4.98 -17.47 5.16
N ASN A 284 -5.47 -18.69 4.93
CA ASN A 284 -4.85 -19.92 5.45
C ASN A 284 -3.60 -20.34 4.66
N THR A 285 -3.55 -20.03 3.38
CA THR A 285 -2.42 -20.36 2.49
C THR A 285 -1.42 -19.22 2.38
N LEU A 286 -1.68 -18.09 3.03
CA LEU A 286 -0.79 -16.93 3.05
C LEU A 286 0.62 -17.35 3.47
N LYS A 287 1.56 -17.14 2.60
CA LYS A 287 2.98 -17.43 2.79
C LYS A 287 3.73 -16.14 3.06
N GLU A 288 4.92 -16.29 3.55
CA GLU A 288 5.87 -15.21 3.74
C GLU A 288 6.05 -14.39 2.46
N ALA A 289 6.19 -15.06 1.31
CA ALA A 289 6.34 -14.41 0.01
C ALA A 289 5.15 -13.50 -0.38
N ASP A 290 3.93 -13.82 0.06
CA ASP A 290 2.73 -13.04 -0.30
C ASP A 290 2.69 -11.70 0.44
N LEU A 291 3.40 -11.59 1.56
CA LEU A 291 3.54 -10.36 2.36
C LEU A 291 4.77 -9.55 1.99
N CYS A 292 5.65 -10.12 1.16
CA CYS A 292 6.87 -9.48 0.75
C CYS A 292 6.62 -8.40 -0.31
N GLY A 293 7.34 -7.30 -0.20
CA GLY A 293 7.48 -6.32 -1.26
C GLY A 293 8.35 -6.88 -2.38
N SER A 294 8.00 -6.54 -3.59
CA SER A 294 8.76 -6.89 -4.80
C SER A 294 8.98 -5.68 -5.71
N ASP A 295 8.59 -4.50 -5.27
CA ASP A 295 8.73 -3.26 -6.04
C ASP A 295 10.18 -2.77 -5.98
N PHE A 296 11.08 -3.61 -6.51
CA PHE A 296 12.47 -3.24 -6.69
C PHE A 296 12.59 -2.20 -7.80
N ILE A 297 13.27 -1.12 -7.50
CA ILE A 297 13.60 -0.11 -8.49
C ILE A 297 14.71 -0.66 -9.39
N ASP A 298 14.41 -0.90 -10.68
CA ASP A 298 15.44 -1.15 -11.67
C ASP A 298 16.17 0.16 -11.94
N GLU A 299 17.49 0.15 -11.83
CA GLU A 299 18.34 1.33 -12.10
C GLU A 299 18.17 1.87 -13.52
N ARG A 300 17.77 1.01 -14.46
CA ARG A 300 17.57 1.35 -15.86
C ARG A 300 16.16 1.82 -16.18
N ILE A 301 15.16 1.24 -15.53
CA ILE A 301 13.75 1.53 -15.77
C ILE A 301 13.00 1.58 -14.43
N TYR A 302 12.50 2.76 -14.11
CA TYR A 302 11.68 2.99 -12.92
C TYR A 302 10.24 3.30 -13.33
N VAL A 303 9.33 2.36 -13.12
CA VAL A 303 7.90 2.54 -13.40
C VAL A 303 7.19 2.99 -12.12
N THR A 304 6.58 4.16 -12.17
CA THR A 304 5.96 4.76 -10.98
C THR A 304 4.72 5.58 -11.33
N THR A 305 3.96 5.98 -10.33
CA THR A 305 2.87 6.94 -10.48
C THR A 305 3.37 8.38 -10.34
N ILE A 306 2.62 9.34 -10.90
CA ILE A 306 2.96 10.77 -10.79
C ILE A 306 3.10 11.20 -9.32
N HIS A 307 2.26 10.65 -8.43
CA HIS A 307 2.32 10.99 -7.00
C HIS A 307 3.60 10.49 -6.33
N LYS A 308 4.03 9.28 -6.65
CA LYS A 308 5.29 8.70 -6.13
C LYS A 308 6.53 9.36 -6.76
N ALA A 309 6.40 9.94 -7.95
CA ALA A 309 7.48 10.67 -8.62
C ALA A 309 7.70 12.10 -8.09
N LYS A 310 6.85 12.58 -7.16
CA LYS A 310 7.03 13.91 -6.56
C LYS A 310 8.32 13.94 -5.75
N GLY A 311 9.19 14.90 -6.07
CA GLY A 311 10.52 15.03 -5.45
C GLY A 311 11.64 14.26 -6.15
N LEU A 312 11.31 13.31 -7.03
CA LEU A 312 12.31 12.58 -7.84
C LEU A 312 12.59 13.34 -9.16
N GLU A 313 13.78 13.14 -9.71
CA GLU A 313 14.16 13.62 -11.03
C GLU A 313 14.95 12.53 -11.76
N PHE A 314 14.75 12.45 -13.08
CA PHE A 314 15.34 11.41 -13.92
C PHE A 314 15.91 12.03 -15.19
N ASP A 315 16.98 11.48 -15.73
CA ASP A 315 17.54 11.96 -17.00
C ASP A 315 16.52 11.85 -18.14
N ASN A 316 15.81 10.74 -18.20
CA ASN A 316 14.78 10.49 -19.19
C ASN A 316 13.45 10.13 -18.51
N VAL A 317 12.37 10.76 -18.93
CA VAL A 317 11.03 10.46 -18.46
C VAL A 317 10.14 10.10 -19.63
N LEU A 318 9.39 9.01 -19.48
CA LEU A 318 8.33 8.61 -20.40
C LEU A 318 6.98 8.76 -19.71
N ILE A 319 6.14 9.68 -20.18
CA ILE A 319 4.73 9.77 -19.79
C ILE A 319 3.95 8.85 -20.73
N PHE A 320 3.45 7.75 -20.16
CA PHE A 320 2.73 6.73 -20.90
C PHE A 320 1.25 7.08 -21.01
N ASP A 321 0.70 6.96 -22.23
CA ASP A 321 -0.72 7.01 -22.52
C ASP A 321 -1.38 8.33 -22.12
N ALA A 322 -0.83 9.43 -22.61
CA ALA A 322 -1.29 10.80 -22.38
C ALA A 322 -2.52 11.16 -23.23
N VAL A 323 -3.66 10.50 -22.99
CA VAL A 323 -4.90 10.69 -23.74
C VAL A 323 -5.91 11.54 -22.98
N ASP A 324 -6.78 12.24 -23.72
CA ASP A 324 -7.97 12.89 -23.16
C ASP A 324 -8.88 11.84 -22.50
N GLY A 325 -9.42 12.17 -21.33
CA GLY A 325 -10.16 11.24 -20.47
C GLY A 325 -9.30 10.47 -19.48
N ARG A 326 -7.97 10.47 -19.63
CA ARG A 326 -7.02 10.11 -18.57
C ARG A 326 -6.40 11.36 -17.94
N TYR A 327 -6.05 12.33 -18.77
CA TYR A 327 -5.54 13.65 -18.38
C TYR A 327 -6.25 14.75 -19.22
N PRO A 328 -7.26 15.49 -18.64
CA PRO A 328 -7.88 15.27 -17.34
C PRO A 328 -8.68 13.96 -17.28
N ASN A 329 -8.93 13.48 -16.05
CA ASN A 329 -9.76 12.31 -15.85
C ASN A 329 -11.18 12.56 -16.37
N TYR A 330 -11.74 11.60 -17.08
CA TYR A 330 -13.06 11.68 -17.72
C TYR A 330 -14.16 12.14 -16.75
N TYR A 331 -14.13 11.65 -15.51
CA TYR A 331 -15.17 11.94 -14.51
C TYR A 331 -15.00 13.31 -13.85
N THR A 332 -13.83 13.92 -13.94
CA THR A 332 -13.51 15.19 -13.26
C THR A 332 -13.36 16.35 -14.23
N ARG A 333 -13.37 16.12 -15.54
CA ARG A 333 -13.10 17.12 -16.56
C ARG A 333 -14.14 18.27 -16.63
N THR A 334 -15.33 18.08 -16.05
CA THR A 334 -16.36 19.13 -15.94
C THR A 334 -16.19 20.01 -14.70
N ASP A 335 -15.36 19.58 -13.75
CA ASP A 335 -15.01 20.36 -12.56
C ASP A 335 -13.67 21.08 -12.80
N ALA A 336 -13.73 22.40 -12.91
CA ALA A 336 -12.56 23.23 -13.18
C ALA A 336 -11.47 23.09 -12.10
N ARG A 337 -11.85 22.88 -10.83
CA ARG A 337 -10.88 22.69 -9.74
C ARG A 337 -10.12 21.38 -9.89
N GLN A 338 -10.83 20.30 -10.17
CA GLN A 338 -10.24 18.97 -10.36
C GLN A 338 -9.42 18.90 -11.66
N THR A 339 -9.90 19.53 -12.72
CA THR A 339 -9.13 19.67 -13.98
C THR A 339 -7.81 20.42 -13.77
N ASN A 340 -7.82 21.51 -12.99
CA ASN A 340 -6.60 22.23 -12.63
C ASN A 340 -5.66 21.40 -11.75
N GLU A 341 -6.19 20.56 -10.88
CA GLU A 341 -5.37 19.63 -10.09
C GLU A 341 -4.72 18.58 -10.98
N ASP A 342 -5.46 18.00 -11.92
CA ASP A 342 -4.91 17.05 -12.89
C ASP A 342 -3.86 17.70 -13.80
N ALA A 343 -4.06 18.97 -14.20
CA ALA A 343 -3.07 19.74 -14.93
C ALA A 343 -1.77 19.92 -14.13
N ARG A 344 -1.87 20.22 -12.82
CA ARG A 344 -0.71 20.31 -11.93
C ARG A 344 0.03 18.98 -11.80
N LYS A 345 -0.70 17.86 -11.67
CA LYS A 345 -0.10 16.52 -11.64
C LYS A 345 0.65 16.24 -12.94
N PHE A 346 0.03 16.53 -14.07
CA PHE A 346 0.66 16.34 -15.39
C PHE A 346 1.91 17.21 -15.55
N TYR A 347 1.85 18.45 -15.11
CA TYR A 347 3.01 19.35 -15.08
C TYR A 347 4.13 18.78 -14.21
N VAL A 348 3.80 18.26 -13.01
CA VAL A 348 4.80 17.60 -12.14
C VAL A 348 5.47 16.44 -12.88
N ALA A 349 4.71 15.58 -13.59
CA ALA A 349 5.29 14.49 -14.37
C ALA A 349 6.26 15.00 -15.44
N MET A 350 5.87 16.03 -16.18
CA MET A 350 6.73 16.62 -17.24
C MET A 350 8.03 17.18 -16.67
N THR A 351 7.97 17.84 -15.52
CA THR A 351 9.13 18.49 -14.88
C THR A 351 10.06 17.51 -14.16
N ARG A 352 9.79 16.21 -14.19
CA ARG A 352 10.70 15.19 -13.64
C ARG A 352 11.86 14.87 -14.56
N ALA A 353 11.80 15.27 -15.84
CA ALA A 353 12.85 15.03 -16.82
C ALA A 353 13.96 16.09 -16.71
N LYS A 354 15.21 15.64 -16.51
CA LYS A 354 16.41 16.48 -16.56
C LYS A 354 16.90 16.73 -17.99
N GLN A 355 16.81 15.71 -18.85
CA GLN A 355 17.38 15.76 -20.20
C GLN A 355 16.33 15.53 -21.28
N ARG A 356 15.53 14.45 -21.18
CA ARG A 356 14.59 14.09 -22.26
C ARG A 356 13.23 13.72 -21.67
N LEU A 357 12.18 14.26 -22.30
CA LEU A 357 10.80 13.93 -22.00
C LEU A 357 10.16 13.27 -23.23
N PHE A 358 9.64 12.08 -23.03
CA PHE A 358 8.86 11.36 -24.03
C PHE A 358 7.39 11.32 -23.58
N VAL A 359 6.49 11.57 -24.51
CA VAL A 359 5.05 11.49 -24.26
C VAL A 359 4.43 10.60 -25.32
N THR A 360 3.76 9.55 -24.89
CA THR A 360 3.07 8.63 -25.82
C THR A 360 1.57 8.66 -25.59
N TRP A 361 0.81 8.41 -26.63
CA TRP A 361 -0.64 8.24 -26.57
C TRP A 361 -1.11 7.22 -27.60
N ALA A 362 -2.23 6.55 -27.32
CA ALA A 362 -2.87 5.66 -28.26
C ALA A 362 -3.75 6.44 -29.24
N LEU A 363 -3.75 6.07 -30.52
CA LEU A 363 -4.66 6.66 -31.52
C LEU A 363 -6.10 6.11 -31.37
N SER A 364 -6.22 4.89 -30.88
CA SER A 364 -7.52 4.25 -30.62
C SER A 364 -7.41 3.26 -29.47
N ARG A 365 -8.54 2.97 -28.84
CA ARG A 365 -8.68 1.94 -27.80
C ARG A 365 -9.88 1.05 -28.07
N GLU A 366 -9.74 -0.22 -27.76
CA GLU A 366 -10.89 -1.11 -27.72
C GLU A 366 -11.74 -0.84 -26.49
N GLY A 367 -13.02 -0.59 -26.69
CA GLY A 367 -14.02 -0.52 -25.63
C GLY A 367 -14.38 -1.92 -25.13
N TYR A 368 -15.08 -1.97 -24.01
CA TYR A 368 -15.51 -3.22 -23.36
C TYR A 368 -16.30 -4.18 -24.27
N ASN A 369 -16.85 -3.67 -25.36
CA ASN A 369 -17.68 -4.41 -26.33
C ASN A 369 -16.89 -4.78 -27.59
N GLY A 370 -15.57 -4.67 -27.62
CA GLY A 370 -14.75 -4.90 -28.81
C GLY A 370 -14.84 -3.78 -29.88
N THR A 371 -15.53 -2.67 -29.58
CA THR A 371 -15.59 -1.52 -30.49
C THR A 371 -14.38 -0.63 -30.31
N SER A 372 -13.65 -0.35 -31.39
CA SER A 372 -12.55 0.61 -31.36
C SER A 372 -13.08 2.04 -31.26
N ARG A 373 -12.52 2.82 -30.34
CA ARG A 373 -12.83 4.25 -30.18
C ARG A 373 -11.56 5.08 -30.41
N PRO A 374 -11.63 6.15 -31.19
CA PRO A 374 -10.49 7.05 -31.36
C PRO A 374 -10.12 7.71 -30.02
N CYS A 375 -8.83 7.91 -29.79
CA CYS A 375 -8.30 8.65 -28.66
C CYS A 375 -7.61 9.92 -29.14
N GLU A 376 -7.74 10.98 -28.37
CA GLU A 376 -7.06 12.24 -28.61
C GLU A 376 -5.95 12.44 -27.59
N LEU A 377 -4.89 13.12 -28.00
CA LEU A 377 -3.84 13.56 -27.08
C LEU A 377 -4.43 14.50 -26.02
N THR A 378 -3.97 14.36 -24.80
CA THR A 378 -4.42 15.21 -23.68
C THR A 378 -4.37 16.70 -24.03
N PRO A 379 -5.41 17.49 -23.70
CA PRO A 379 -5.41 18.93 -23.91
C PRO A 379 -4.29 19.66 -23.15
N PHE A 380 -3.73 19.05 -22.10
CA PHE A 380 -2.60 19.63 -21.35
C PHE A 380 -1.32 19.75 -22.16
N MET A 381 -1.19 18.98 -23.24
CA MET A 381 -0.06 19.09 -24.17
C MET A 381 -0.20 20.23 -25.19
N ARG A 382 -1.40 20.74 -25.45
CA ARG A 382 -1.63 21.76 -26.50
C ARG A 382 -0.73 22.99 -26.38
N PRO A 383 -0.53 23.58 -25.18
CA PRO A 383 0.32 24.78 -25.04
C PRO A 383 1.80 24.54 -25.36
N VAL A 384 2.26 23.32 -25.19
CA VAL A 384 3.69 22.95 -25.28
C VAL A 384 4.01 22.03 -26.47
N LEU A 385 3.00 21.65 -27.25
CA LEU A 385 3.16 20.68 -28.34
C LEU A 385 4.22 21.13 -29.39
N HIS A 386 4.35 22.43 -29.59
CA HIS A 386 5.34 23.02 -30.50
C HIS A 386 6.80 22.81 -30.05
N LEU A 387 7.01 22.40 -28.79
CA LEU A 387 8.33 22.09 -28.23
C LEU A 387 8.73 20.63 -28.48
N PHE A 388 7.79 19.79 -28.92
CA PHE A 388 8.04 18.38 -29.18
C PHE A 388 8.26 18.10 -30.64
N ASN A 389 9.32 17.35 -30.93
CA ASN A 389 9.53 16.83 -32.28
C ASN A 389 8.57 15.65 -32.47
N GLY A 390 7.61 15.81 -33.38
CA GLY A 390 6.72 14.73 -33.75
C GLY A 390 7.50 13.57 -34.37
N GLY A 391 7.33 12.37 -33.80
CA GLY A 391 7.81 11.13 -34.39
C GLY A 391 6.73 10.50 -35.25
#